data_e0e619199656c8d3b5dc3cfc5f3eac9f
#
_entry.id   e0e619199656c8d3b5dc3cfc5f3eac9f
#
_cell.length_a   1.000
_cell.length_b   1.000
_cell.length_c   1.000
_cell.angle_alpha   90.00
_cell.angle_beta   90.00
_cell.angle_gamma   90.00
#
_symmetry.space_group_name_H-M   'P 1'
#
loop_
_entity.id
_entity.type
_entity.pdbx_description
1 polymer ?
#
loop_
_entity_poly.entity_id
_entity_poly.type
_entity_poly.pdbx_seq_one_letter_code
_entity_poly.pdbx_strand_id
1 'polypeptide(L)'
;MYVVKKGGTVATCAATSGYMMEFDNRFFWMRLKKLIGSHFANYREAWEANRLIQKGMIHPVMSQVFALEQTGEAAYQVHNNMHEGKIGVLCLAPREGMGIDDPKLRAKVGEENINRFRRK
;
A
#
# COMPACT_ATOMS: atom_id res chain seq x y z
N MET A 1 -0.70 11.97 16.71
CA MET A 1 0.10 12.15 17.95
C MET A 1 -0.59 11.60 19.20
N TYR A 2 -1.89 11.80 19.37
CA TYR A 2 -2.64 11.45 20.60
C TYR A 2 -2.88 9.96 20.80
N VAL A 3 -3.16 9.22 19.74
CA VAL A 3 -3.52 7.78 19.79
C VAL A 3 -2.35 6.83 20.10
N VAL A 4 -1.12 7.31 19.94
CA VAL A 4 0.08 6.50 20.17
C VAL A 4 0.38 6.41 21.67
N LYS A 5 0.61 5.19 22.18
CA LYS A 5 0.96 4.95 23.57
C LYS A 5 2.25 5.64 23.99
N LYS A 6 2.48 5.77 25.31
CA LYS A 6 3.74 6.28 25.87
C LYS A 6 4.94 5.49 25.33
N GLY A 7 5.99 6.18 24.94
CA GLY A 7 7.20 5.58 24.34
C GLY A 7 7.03 5.14 22.88
N GLY A 8 5.84 5.26 22.30
CA GLY A 8 5.56 4.80 20.95
C GLY A 8 6.11 5.74 19.87
N THR A 9 6.11 5.25 18.63
CA THR A 9 6.63 5.96 17.47
C THR A 9 5.48 6.37 16.53
N VAL A 10 5.53 7.60 16.06
CA VAL A 10 4.71 8.11 14.95
C VAL A 10 5.60 8.17 13.72
N ALA A 11 5.24 7.45 12.67
CA ALA A 11 5.86 7.60 11.35
C ALA A 11 5.02 8.52 10.49
N THR A 12 5.66 9.45 9.80
CA THR A 12 5.01 10.34 8.84
C THR A 12 5.64 10.18 7.47
N CYS A 13 4.81 10.22 6.43
CA CYS A 13 5.24 10.22 5.04
C CYS A 13 4.35 11.18 4.26
N ALA A 14 4.88 11.75 3.21
CA ALA A 14 4.21 12.72 2.35
C ALA A 14 3.74 14.00 3.08
N ALA A 15 3.19 14.92 2.32
CA ALA A 15 2.70 16.21 2.79
C ALA A 15 1.43 16.63 2.00
N THR A 16 0.55 15.66 1.72
CA THR A 16 -0.63 15.85 0.86
C THR A 16 -1.59 16.91 1.41
N SER A 17 -1.72 17.01 2.73
CA SER A 17 -2.57 17.99 3.40
C SER A 17 -1.86 19.27 3.84
N GLY A 18 -0.63 19.46 3.43
CA GLY A 18 0.20 20.63 3.75
C GLY A 18 1.56 20.28 4.32
N TYR A 19 2.47 21.25 4.32
CA TYR A 19 3.87 21.03 4.68
C TYR A 19 4.14 21.22 6.19
N MET A 20 3.22 21.82 6.90
CA MET A 20 3.38 22.15 8.33
C MET A 20 2.68 21.11 9.20
N MET A 21 3.32 20.73 10.29
CA MET A 21 2.74 19.88 11.32
C MET A 21 2.62 20.66 12.61
N GLU A 22 1.41 20.73 13.17
CA GLU A 22 1.13 21.37 14.44
C GLU A 22 0.59 20.34 15.42
N PHE A 23 1.13 20.31 16.63
CA PHE A 23 0.64 19.46 17.71
C PHE A 23 1.02 20.03 19.08
N ASP A 24 0.25 19.68 20.10
CA ASP A 24 0.56 20.02 21.48
C ASP A 24 1.80 19.24 21.94
N ASN A 25 2.89 19.96 22.16
CA ASN A 25 4.18 19.38 22.54
C ASN A 25 4.14 18.61 23.87
N ARG A 26 3.20 18.91 24.75
CA ARG A 26 3.02 18.16 26.03
C ARG A 26 2.74 16.69 25.77
N PHE A 27 1.94 16.38 24.75
CA PHE A 27 1.65 15.00 24.32
C PHE A 27 2.81 14.31 23.58
N PHE A 28 3.85 15.03 23.24
CA PHE A 28 5.05 14.50 22.63
C PHE A 28 6.12 14.19 23.67
N TRP A 29 6.68 15.24 24.33
CA TRP A 29 7.81 15.05 25.23
C TRP A 29 7.45 14.35 26.55
N MET A 30 6.33 14.70 27.21
CA MET A 30 5.92 14.05 28.46
C MET A 30 5.56 12.57 28.24
N ARG A 31 5.19 12.20 27.05
CA ARG A 31 4.86 10.81 26.68
C ARG A 31 6.03 10.07 26.02
N LEU A 32 7.24 10.65 26.02
CA LEU A 32 8.46 10.03 25.50
C LEU A 32 8.30 9.49 24.08
N LYS A 33 7.55 10.18 23.22
CA LYS A 33 7.23 9.74 21.86
C LYS A 33 8.38 10.02 20.91
N LYS A 34 8.40 9.25 19.82
CA LYS A 34 9.33 9.45 18.70
C LYS A 34 8.53 9.87 17.47
N LEU A 35 9.09 10.77 16.67
CA LEU A 35 8.56 11.15 15.36
C LEU A 35 9.63 10.83 14.33
N ILE A 36 9.28 10.03 13.33
CA ILE A 36 10.19 9.56 12.29
C ILE A 36 9.61 9.89 10.92
N GLY A 37 10.41 10.54 10.07
CA GLY A 37 10.09 10.69 8.66
C GLY A 37 10.37 9.41 7.89
N SER A 38 9.49 9.07 6.95
CA SER A 38 9.66 7.96 6.03
C SER A 38 9.55 8.47 4.60
N HIS A 39 10.48 8.08 3.74
CA HIS A 39 10.52 8.51 2.35
C HIS A 39 10.89 7.34 1.45
N PHE A 40 9.97 7.01 0.55
CA PHE A 40 10.07 5.89 -0.39
C PHE A 40 10.34 4.52 0.25
N ALA A 41 10.47 3.52 -0.61
CA ALA A 41 10.91 2.18 -0.28
C ALA A 41 11.73 1.63 -1.44
N ASN A 42 12.74 0.83 -1.13
CA ASN A 42 13.43 0.04 -2.15
C ASN A 42 12.65 -1.24 -2.48
N TYR A 43 13.07 -1.96 -3.51
CA TYR A 43 12.41 -3.20 -3.95
C TYR A 43 12.36 -4.28 -2.86
N ARG A 44 13.37 -4.37 -2.01
CA ARG A 44 13.39 -5.33 -0.89
C ARG A 44 12.34 -4.97 0.15
N GLU A 45 12.22 -3.71 0.52
CA GLU A 45 11.24 -3.23 1.48
C GLU A 45 9.81 -3.41 0.95
N ALA A 46 9.56 -3.09 -0.33
CA ALA A 46 8.28 -3.36 -0.99
C ALA A 46 7.94 -4.86 -0.99
N TRP A 47 8.93 -5.71 -1.24
CA TRP A 47 8.79 -7.15 -1.16
C TRP A 47 8.42 -7.64 0.26
N GLU A 48 9.10 -7.15 1.28
CA GLU A 48 8.79 -7.51 2.67
C GLU A 48 7.39 -7.03 3.07
N ALA A 49 6.98 -5.83 2.63
CA ALA A 49 5.63 -5.33 2.84
C ALA A 49 4.57 -6.27 2.20
N ASN A 50 4.80 -6.74 0.98
CA ASN A 50 3.92 -7.72 0.33
C ASN A 50 3.83 -9.04 1.10
N ARG A 51 4.91 -9.49 1.72
CA ARG A 51 4.88 -10.68 2.61
C ARG A 51 3.98 -10.46 3.84
N LEU A 52 3.97 -9.26 4.40
CA LEU A 52 3.08 -8.91 5.50
C LEU A 52 1.61 -8.90 5.05
N ILE A 53 1.32 -8.41 3.85
CA ILE A 53 -0.01 -8.47 3.25
C ILE A 53 -0.45 -9.92 3.06
N GLN A 54 0.43 -10.77 2.51
CA GLN A 54 0.14 -12.21 2.32
C GLN A 54 -0.14 -12.96 3.63
N LYS A 55 0.52 -12.54 4.71
CA LYS A 55 0.28 -13.09 6.06
C LYS A 55 -0.96 -12.53 6.74
N GLY A 56 -1.70 -11.62 6.10
CA GLY A 56 -2.85 -10.96 6.68
C GLY A 56 -2.53 -9.95 7.79
N MET A 57 -1.25 -9.56 7.94
CA MET A 57 -0.82 -8.58 8.95
C MET A 57 -1.08 -7.13 8.50
N ILE A 58 -1.16 -6.91 7.21
CA ILE A 58 -1.54 -5.64 6.58
C ILE A 58 -2.70 -5.91 5.64
N HIS A 59 -3.78 -5.16 5.79
CA HIS A 59 -4.92 -5.23 4.89
C HIS A 59 -4.95 -3.98 3.98
N PRO A 60 -4.59 -4.10 2.69
CA PRO A 60 -4.74 -2.99 1.76
C PRO A 60 -6.23 -2.79 1.48
N VAL A 61 -6.71 -1.59 1.75
CA VAL A 61 -8.10 -1.23 1.43
C VAL A 61 -8.19 -0.98 -0.07
N MET A 62 -8.72 -1.96 -0.80
CA MET A 62 -8.94 -1.88 -2.25
C MET A 62 -10.35 -1.35 -2.51
N SER A 63 -10.48 -0.23 -3.22
CA SER A 63 -11.78 0.35 -3.56
C SER A 63 -12.30 -0.11 -4.91
N GLN A 64 -11.43 -0.14 -5.91
CA GLN A 64 -11.78 -0.50 -7.28
C GLN A 64 -10.62 -1.25 -7.96
N VAL A 65 -10.98 -2.09 -8.92
CA VAL A 65 -10.03 -2.81 -9.78
C VAL A 65 -10.44 -2.61 -11.23
N PHE A 66 -9.48 -2.19 -12.05
CA PHE A 66 -9.64 -1.89 -13.46
C PHE A 66 -8.93 -2.92 -14.33
N ALA A 67 -9.40 -3.14 -15.54
CA ALA A 67 -8.64 -3.84 -16.57
C ALA A 67 -7.43 -2.99 -17.02
N LEU A 68 -6.43 -3.63 -17.63
CA LEU A 68 -5.21 -2.94 -18.08
C LEU A 68 -5.51 -1.81 -19.08
N GLU A 69 -6.48 -2.03 -19.96
CA GLU A 69 -6.91 -1.06 -20.97
C GLU A 69 -7.54 0.20 -20.34
N GLN A 70 -8.03 0.08 -19.12
CA GLN A 70 -8.67 1.16 -18.35
C GLN A 70 -7.67 1.92 -17.45
N THR A 71 -6.36 1.71 -17.62
CA THR A 71 -5.33 2.36 -16.78
C THR A 71 -5.46 3.89 -16.79
N GLY A 72 -5.85 4.49 -17.92
CA GLY A 72 -6.08 5.93 -18.03
C GLY A 72 -7.21 6.41 -17.13
N GLU A 73 -8.32 5.68 -17.07
CA GLU A 73 -9.44 5.97 -16.17
C GLU A 73 -9.04 5.82 -14.69
N ALA A 74 -8.33 4.74 -14.36
CA ALA A 74 -7.79 4.53 -13.02
C ALA A 74 -6.87 5.68 -12.58
N ALA A 75 -5.97 6.12 -13.45
CA ALA A 75 -5.08 7.25 -13.21
C ALA A 75 -5.84 8.57 -13.04
N TYR A 76 -6.86 8.81 -13.85
CA TYR A 76 -7.72 9.99 -13.76
C TYR A 76 -8.45 10.06 -12.41
N GLN A 77 -9.00 8.95 -11.93
CA GLN A 77 -9.66 8.89 -10.62
C GLN A 77 -8.69 9.17 -9.46
N VAL A 78 -7.47 8.62 -9.52
CA VAL A 78 -6.43 8.90 -8.53
C VAL A 78 -6.03 10.38 -8.56
N HIS A 79 -5.79 10.93 -9.76
CA HIS A 79 -5.38 12.33 -9.93
C HIS A 79 -6.40 13.31 -9.35
N ASN A 80 -7.69 13.03 -9.55
CA ASN A 80 -8.78 13.88 -9.06
C ASN A 80 -9.26 13.53 -7.64
N ASN A 81 -8.58 12.61 -6.97
CA ASN A 81 -8.95 12.14 -5.62
C ASN A 81 -10.40 11.63 -5.53
N MET A 82 -10.85 10.92 -6.57
CA MET A 82 -12.22 10.38 -6.72
C MET A 82 -12.35 8.94 -6.22
N HIS A 83 -11.47 8.52 -5.32
CA HIS A 83 -11.41 7.15 -4.82
C HIS A 83 -11.21 7.11 -3.32
N GLU A 84 -11.62 6.01 -2.69
CA GLU A 84 -11.32 5.70 -1.30
C GLU A 84 -10.41 4.45 -1.24
N GLY A 85 -9.28 4.54 -0.52
CA GLY A 85 -8.33 3.43 -0.45
C GLY A 85 -7.44 3.30 -1.69
N LYS A 86 -7.25 2.08 -2.19
CA LYS A 86 -6.34 1.76 -3.31
C LYS A 86 -7.12 1.44 -4.58
N ILE A 87 -6.61 1.91 -5.71
CA ILE A 87 -7.04 1.47 -7.04
C ILE A 87 -6.04 0.43 -7.54
N GLY A 88 -6.55 -0.71 -8.00
CA GLY A 88 -5.79 -1.78 -8.63
C GLY A 88 -5.98 -1.80 -10.14
N VAL A 89 -4.95 -2.26 -10.86
CA VAL A 89 -5.04 -2.55 -12.30
C VAL A 89 -4.61 -4.00 -12.52
N LEU A 90 -5.45 -4.77 -13.19
CA LEU A 90 -5.15 -6.15 -13.58
C LEU A 90 -4.19 -6.14 -14.78
N CYS A 91 -2.94 -6.54 -14.56
CA CYS A 91 -1.93 -6.57 -15.62
C CYS A 91 -1.83 -7.94 -16.30
N LEU A 92 -1.69 -9.02 -15.49
CA LEU A 92 -1.46 -10.38 -15.97
C LEU A 92 -2.57 -11.35 -15.50
N ALA A 93 -3.41 -10.93 -14.59
CA ALA A 93 -4.53 -11.72 -14.12
C ALA A 93 -5.80 -11.36 -14.89
N PRO A 94 -6.62 -12.33 -15.31
CA PRO A 94 -7.87 -12.07 -16.02
C PRO A 94 -8.96 -11.49 -15.13
N ARG A 95 -8.83 -11.65 -13.82
CA ARG A 95 -9.72 -11.07 -12.81
C ARG A 95 -9.02 -10.95 -11.45
N GLU A 96 -9.59 -10.15 -10.56
CA GLU A 96 -9.07 -10.00 -9.21
C GLU A 96 -8.96 -11.35 -8.47
N GLY A 97 -7.88 -11.51 -7.71
CA GLY A 97 -7.64 -12.67 -6.84
C GLY A 97 -7.22 -13.96 -7.53
N MET A 98 -7.07 -13.96 -8.86
CA MET A 98 -6.75 -15.19 -9.59
C MET A 98 -5.27 -15.41 -9.89
N GLY A 99 -4.51 -14.40 -10.17
CA GLY A 99 -3.19 -14.55 -10.78
C GLY A 99 -3.28 -14.77 -12.30
N ILE A 100 -2.29 -15.42 -12.89
CA ILE A 100 -2.17 -15.60 -14.35
C ILE A 100 -2.82 -16.91 -14.77
N ASP A 101 -3.81 -16.85 -15.67
CA ASP A 101 -4.52 -18.02 -16.21
C ASP A 101 -3.90 -18.56 -17.49
N ASP A 102 -3.24 -17.72 -18.32
CA ASP A 102 -2.59 -18.16 -19.55
C ASP A 102 -1.48 -19.16 -19.23
N PRO A 103 -1.55 -20.43 -19.74
CA PRO A 103 -0.58 -21.46 -19.38
C PRO A 103 0.86 -21.16 -19.80
N LYS A 104 1.06 -20.47 -20.94
CA LYS A 104 2.40 -20.14 -21.44
C LYS A 104 3.01 -19.01 -20.62
N LEU A 105 2.21 -17.99 -20.30
CA LEU A 105 2.64 -16.87 -19.47
C LEU A 105 2.85 -17.35 -18.03
N ARG A 106 1.98 -18.21 -17.54
CA ARG A 106 2.08 -18.83 -16.21
C ARG A 106 3.37 -19.63 -16.05
N ALA A 107 3.72 -20.45 -17.03
CA ALA A 107 4.97 -21.21 -17.05
C ALA A 107 6.20 -20.29 -17.07
N LYS A 108 6.12 -19.19 -17.82
CA LYS A 108 7.21 -18.19 -17.89
C LYS A 108 7.42 -17.45 -16.57
N VAL A 109 6.35 -17.07 -15.88
CA VAL A 109 6.41 -16.32 -14.62
C VAL A 109 6.75 -17.24 -13.44
N GLY A 110 6.27 -18.47 -13.47
CA GLY A 110 6.45 -19.49 -12.44
C GLY A 110 5.44 -19.41 -11.30
N GLU A 111 4.98 -20.57 -10.83
CA GLU A 111 3.95 -20.69 -9.78
C GLU A 111 4.31 -19.98 -8.48
N GLU A 112 5.59 -20.00 -8.08
CA GLU A 112 6.05 -19.32 -6.88
C GLU A 112 5.82 -17.82 -6.97
N ASN A 113 6.13 -17.21 -8.10
CA ASN A 113 5.93 -15.77 -8.33
C ASN A 113 4.45 -15.40 -8.43
N ILE A 114 3.63 -16.22 -9.08
CA ILE A 114 2.19 -16.00 -9.23
C ILE A 114 1.48 -16.06 -7.88
N ASN A 115 1.81 -17.06 -7.06
CA ASN A 115 1.16 -17.25 -5.76
C ASN A 115 1.70 -16.30 -4.67
N ARG A 116 2.82 -15.63 -4.93
CA ARG A 116 3.46 -14.71 -4.00
C ARG A 116 2.55 -13.55 -3.58
N PHE A 117 1.71 -13.06 -4.48
CA PHE A 117 0.81 -11.93 -4.27
C PHE A 117 -0.67 -12.32 -4.21
N ARG A 118 -0.96 -13.61 -4.25
CA ARG A 118 -2.33 -14.11 -4.22
C ARG A 118 -2.89 -13.99 -2.81
N ARG A 119 -4.10 -13.41 -2.68
CA ARG A 119 -4.88 -13.54 -1.44
C ARG A 119 -5.18 -15.02 -1.20
N LYS A 120 -4.93 -15.49 0.03
CA LYS A 120 -5.50 -16.75 0.51
C LYS A 120 -6.94 -16.53 0.91
#